data_59c07e4d4115019cfcc527a555d5476e
#
_entry.id   59c07e4d4115019cfcc527a555d5476e
#
_cell.length_a   1.000
_cell.length_b   1.000
_cell.length_c   1.000
_cell.angle_alpha   90.00
_cell.angle_beta   90.00
_cell.angle_gamma   90.00
#
_symmetry.space_group_name_H-M   'P 1'
#
loop_
_entity.id
_entity.type
_entity.pdbx_description
1 polymer ?
#
loop_
_entity_poly.entity_id
_entity_poly.type
_entity_poly.pdbx_seq_one_letter_code
_entity_poly.pdbx_strand_id
1 'polypeptide(L)'
;MSKDIRIKKGFDINLVGAAEKTISKAVSSNVYALNLDDFHGIIPKMLVKQGAEIKAGEPLFFNKADEKMFFVSPVSGELVEIVRGARRRILTLKILADKKQEYVEHPVLDLTSVDGSAVRDFLLKSGVWPFIKQRPYDIIANTDVTPKAIFVSACSTAPLAADIDFTLQGKETELQAAITALSKLTPGKVHVTIGKSSDSPFANIEGITLHKISGPHPSGLVGTQINKIDPINKGEMVWTIAPQDLVIIGELLLTGKFNAERTIALGGSVVKSPKYYTTKIGAEISTFLYASGVNQDAFRLINGDVLTGSKTHPEGNLGFYNNAVTAIPEGDDYEFFGWNKPVFDKLSSTRAFTFSWMKPNKKYDLDTNTNGEHRAFVVTGRYEEVFPLDIYPLQLLKACMVKDLDEMEQLGLYEVAPEDFSLTEFICISKQPHQQIIREGLDLLYQEIG
;
A
#
# COMPACT_ATOMS: atom_id res chain seq x y z
N MET A 1 -16.67 -13.11 15.95
CA MET A 1 -16.58 -14.50 15.46
C MET A 1 -15.80 -14.52 14.16
N SER A 2 -15.04 -15.58 13.90
CA SER A 2 -14.35 -15.78 12.61
C SER A 2 -15.37 -15.90 11.47
N LYS A 3 -15.02 -15.36 10.28
CA LYS A 3 -15.87 -15.44 9.07
C LYS A 3 -15.11 -16.13 7.94
N ASP A 4 -15.79 -16.94 7.15
CA ASP A 4 -15.32 -17.44 5.83
C ASP A 4 -16.05 -16.61 4.76
N ILE A 5 -15.33 -15.75 4.07
CA ILE A 5 -15.88 -14.72 3.18
C ILE A 5 -15.60 -15.13 1.75
N ARG A 6 -16.64 -15.11 0.92
CA ARG A 6 -16.50 -15.34 -0.52
C ARG A 6 -16.92 -14.12 -1.32
N ILE A 7 -15.97 -13.49 -1.99
CA ILE A 7 -16.22 -12.39 -2.90
C ILE A 7 -16.55 -12.96 -4.27
N LYS A 8 -17.61 -12.44 -4.90
CA LYS A 8 -18.06 -12.85 -6.23
C LYS A 8 -17.80 -11.78 -7.28
N LYS A 9 -17.92 -10.50 -6.89
CA LYS A 9 -17.67 -9.35 -7.74
C LYS A 9 -16.18 -9.06 -7.79
N GLY A 10 -15.64 -8.79 -8.96
CA GLY A 10 -14.23 -8.48 -9.14
C GLY A 10 -13.69 -9.01 -10.48
N PHE A 11 -12.40 -8.80 -10.70
CA PHE A 11 -11.74 -9.23 -11.93
C PHE A 11 -10.24 -9.46 -11.68
N ASP A 12 -9.75 -10.65 -12.04
CA ASP A 12 -8.33 -10.98 -11.94
C ASP A 12 -7.60 -10.59 -13.21
N ILE A 13 -6.57 -9.78 -13.09
CA ILE A 13 -5.69 -9.37 -14.16
C ILE A 13 -4.44 -10.24 -14.11
N ASN A 14 -4.45 -11.34 -14.87
CA ASN A 14 -3.36 -12.30 -14.87
C ASN A 14 -2.20 -11.80 -15.73
N LEU A 15 -1.16 -11.24 -15.11
CA LEU A 15 0.03 -10.77 -15.80
C LEU A 15 1.16 -11.81 -15.79
N VAL A 16 2.02 -11.75 -16.81
CA VAL A 16 3.30 -12.47 -16.84
C VAL A 16 4.32 -11.74 -15.94
N GLY A 17 5.36 -12.47 -15.48
CA GLY A 17 6.45 -11.87 -14.70
C GLY A 17 6.20 -11.84 -13.20
N ALA A 18 5.40 -12.76 -12.66
CA ALA A 18 5.28 -12.91 -11.20
C ALA A 18 6.63 -13.30 -10.57
N ALA A 19 6.96 -12.71 -9.42
CA ALA A 19 8.18 -12.99 -8.69
C ALA A 19 8.24 -14.46 -8.24
N GLU A 20 9.35 -15.15 -8.53
CA GLU A 20 9.61 -16.48 -8.00
C GLU A 20 9.86 -16.41 -6.50
N LYS A 21 9.36 -17.41 -5.75
CA LYS A 21 9.50 -17.49 -4.28
C LYS A 21 10.94 -17.81 -3.85
N THR A 22 11.87 -16.97 -4.26
CA THR A 22 13.27 -17.02 -3.86
C THR A 22 13.70 -15.65 -3.37
N ILE A 23 14.32 -15.59 -2.20
CA ILE A 23 14.78 -14.34 -1.61
C ILE A 23 16.26 -14.14 -1.90
N SER A 24 16.60 -12.99 -2.45
CA SER A 24 17.98 -12.52 -2.59
C SER A 24 18.18 -11.27 -1.75
N LYS A 25 19.35 -11.13 -1.11
CA LYS A 25 19.70 -9.88 -0.46
C LYS A 25 20.03 -8.85 -1.53
N ALA A 26 19.35 -7.71 -1.50
CA ALA A 26 19.71 -6.60 -2.38
C ALA A 26 21.11 -6.07 -2.05
N VAL A 27 21.80 -5.55 -3.06
CA VAL A 27 23.02 -4.77 -2.83
C VAL A 27 22.62 -3.56 -1.99
N SER A 28 23.36 -3.27 -0.92
CA SER A 28 23.06 -2.11 -0.07
C SER A 28 23.14 -0.84 -0.90
N SER A 29 22.11 -0.04 -0.87
CA SER A 29 22.15 1.29 -1.45
C SER A 29 23.18 2.16 -0.74
N ASN A 30 23.85 3.02 -1.48
CA ASN A 30 24.66 4.07 -0.85
C ASN A 30 23.76 5.20 -0.32
N VAL A 31 22.68 5.48 -1.05
CA VAL A 31 21.72 6.53 -0.70
C VAL A 31 20.34 5.92 -0.47
N TYR A 32 19.71 6.32 0.62
CA TYR A 32 18.31 6.02 0.94
C TYR A 32 17.51 7.31 0.92
N ALA A 33 16.24 7.22 0.53
CA ALA A 33 15.41 8.41 0.51
C ALA A 33 14.03 8.18 1.13
N LEU A 34 13.52 9.21 1.80
CA LEU A 34 12.13 9.30 2.21
C LEU A 34 11.41 10.29 1.29
N ASN A 35 10.42 9.82 0.56
CA ASN A 35 9.55 10.64 -0.26
C ASN A 35 8.39 11.15 0.58
N LEU A 36 8.23 12.46 0.68
CA LEU A 36 7.18 13.03 1.53
C LEU A 36 5.79 12.88 0.92
N ASP A 37 5.69 12.62 -0.37
CA ASP A 37 4.42 12.30 -1.04
C ASP A 37 3.84 10.94 -0.60
N ASP A 38 4.64 10.06 0.02
CA ASP A 38 4.16 8.83 0.64
C ASP A 38 3.28 9.10 1.88
N PHE A 39 3.39 10.29 2.48
CA PHE A 39 2.70 10.69 3.71
C PHE A 39 1.60 11.72 3.40
N HIS A 40 0.46 11.23 2.95
CA HIS A 40 -0.67 12.08 2.57
C HIS A 40 -1.14 12.97 3.74
N GLY A 41 -1.40 14.25 3.48
CA GLY A 41 -1.87 15.22 4.47
C GLY A 41 -0.83 15.72 5.47
N ILE A 42 0.42 15.25 5.43
CA ILE A 42 1.47 15.64 6.37
C ILE A 42 2.16 16.93 5.94
N ILE A 43 2.26 17.88 6.88
CA ILE A 43 3.03 19.12 6.72
C ILE A 43 4.31 18.98 7.54
N PRO A 44 5.46 18.68 6.91
CA PRO A 44 6.69 18.39 7.63
C PRO A 44 7.32 19.64 8.26
N LYS A 45 7.73 19.52 9.53
CA LYS A 45 8.63 20.47 10.19
C LYS A 45 9.93 19.76 10.56
N MET A 46 11.00 20.15 9.87
CA MET A 46 12.31 19.52 10.00
C MET A 46 12.90 19.72 11.41
N LEU A 47 13.47 18.64 11.93
CA LEU A 47 14.25 18.61 13.17
C LEU A 47 15.76 18.65 12.89
N VAL A 48 16.18 18.14 11.74
CA VAL A 48 17.56 18.04 11.32
C VAL A 48 17.84 18.95 10.14
N LYS A 49 19.10 19.34 9.96
CA LYS A 49 19.56 20.15 8.81
C LYS A 49 20.33 19.29 7.84
N GLN A 50 20.42 19.74 6.60
CA GLN A 50 21.32 19.14 5.61
C GLN A 50 22.77 19.17 6.14
N GLY A 51 23.50 18.08 5.95
CA GLY A 51 24.84 17.84 6.48
C GLY A 51 24.86 17.27 7.91
N ALA A 52 23.71 16.98 8.51
CA ALA A 52 23.68 16.38 9.85
C ALA A 52 23.91 14.86 9.78
N GLU A 53 24.74 14.35 10.70
CA GLU A 53 24.85 12.94 11.00
C GLU A 53 23.64 12.47 11.78
N ILE A 54 23.05 11.36 11.38
CA ILE A 54 21.80 10.81 11.94
C ILE A 54 21.94 9.30 12.17
N LYS A 55 21.22 8.80 13.15
CA LYS A 55 21.09 7.36 13.43
C LYS A 55 19.83 6.78 12.82
N ALA A 56 19.82 5.46 12.55
CA ALA A 56 18.61 4.76 12.19
C ALA A 56 17.59 4.87 13.35
N GLY A 57 16.35 5.26 13.04
CA GLY A 57 15.33 5.56 14.04
C GLY A 57 15.38 6.97 14.63
N GLU A 58 16.31 7.84 14.20
CA GLU A 58 16.35 9.23 14.66
C GLU A 58 15.29 10.07 13.94
N PRO A 59 14.51 10.91 14.67
CA PRO A 59 13.49 11.77 14.07
C PRO A 59 14.07 12.80 13.11
N LEU A 60 13.63 12.77 11.86
CA LEU A 60 14.00 13.72 10.81
C LEU A 60 13.09 14.95 10.78
N PHE A 61 11.81 14.71 10.96
CA PHE A 61 10.76 15.72 10.96
C PHE A 61 9.54 15.22 11.75
N PHE A 62 8.62 16.12 12.05
CA PHE A 62 7.32 15.80 12.60
C PHE A 62 6.21 16.49 11.80
N ASN A 63 4.97 16.05 12.00
CA ASN A 63 3.82 16.68 11.41
C ASN A 63 3.50 17.99 12.13
N LYS A 64 3.47 19.13 11.41
CA LYS A 64 3.15 20.44 12.00
C LYS A 64 1.75 20.50 12.65
N ALA A 65 0.80 19.70 12.15
CA ALA A 65 -0.54 19.62 12.71
C ALA A 65 -0.60 18.77 13.99
N ASP A 66 0.37 17.85 14.19
CA ASP A 66 0.47 16.97 15.35
C ASP A 66 1.95 16.74 15.70
N GLU A 67 2.47 17.53 16.62
CA GLU A 67 3.90 17.51 16.98
C GLU A 67 4.37 16.22 17.66
N LYS A 68 3.45 15.33 18.05
CA LYS A 68 3.76 14.01 18.62
C LYS A 68 4.13 12.99 17.55
N MET A 69 3.77 13.23 16.29
CA MET A 69 3.95 12.31 15.17
C MET A 69 5.30 12.53 14.49
N PHE A 70 6.28 11.69 14.83
CA PHE A 70 7.62 11.72 14.27
C PHE A 70 7.77 10.80 13.07
N PHE A 71 8.65 11.21 12.14
CA PHE A 71 9.10 10.45 10.98
C PHE A 71 10.61 10.27 11.08
N VAL A 72 11.05 9.01 11.12
CA VAL A 72 12.42 8.64 11.47
C VAL A 72 13.23 8.18 10.28
N SER A 73 14.55 8.23 10.43
CA SER A 73 15.47 7.77 9.41
C SER A 73 15.46 6.24 9.29
N PRO A 74 15.38 5.67 8.06
CA PRO A 74 15.48 4.24 7.84
C PRO A 74 16.90 3.68 8.03
N VAL A 75 17.92 4.52 7.99
CA VAL A 75 19.34 4.16 8.07
C VAL A 75 20.12 5.19 8.87
N SER A 76 21.30 4.83 9.38
CA SER A 76 22.26 5.83 9.86
C SER A 76 23.12 6.36 8.73
N GLY A 77 23.57 7.61 8.85
CA GLY A 77 24.40 8.29 7.89
C GLY A 77 24.20 9.81 7.86
N GLU A 78 24.64 10.46 6.80
CA GLU A 78 24.53 11.91 6.62
C GLU A 78 23.28 12.28 5.82
N LEU A 79 22.51 13.25 6.28
CA LEU A 79 21.43 13.87 5.48
C LEU A 79 22.04 14.78 4.39
N VAL A 80 22.36 14.20 3.24
CA VAL A 80 23.11 14.90 2.17
C VAL A 80 22.27 15.88 1.37
N GLU A 81 20.96 15.62 1.23
CA GLU A 81 20.12 16.47 0.40
C GLU A 81 18.68 16.55 0.92
N ILE A 82 18.13 17.76 0.91
CA ILE A 82 16.70 18.05 1.09
C ILE A 82 16.17 18.60 -0.24
N VAL A 83 15.56 17.72 -1.05
CA VAL A 83 14.97 18.10 -2.35
C VAL A 83 13.71 18.92 -2.11
N ARG A 84 13.62 20.08 -2.77
CA ARG A 84 12.49 21.00 -2.64
C ARG A 84 11.83 21.25 -3.98
N GLY A 85 10.52 21.25 -4.01
CA GLY A 85 9.69 21.61 -5.15
C GLY A 85 9.18 23.04 -5.08
N ALA A 86 8.09 23.29 -5.81
CA ALA A 86 7.41 24.57 -5.82
C ALA A 86 7.04 25.04 -4.40
N ARG A 87 7.07 26.36 -4.18
CA ARG A 87 6.77 26.99 -2.87
C ARG A 87 7.61 26.44 -1.72
N ARG A 88 8.82 25.93 -2.01
CA ARG A 88 9.75 25.32 -1.04
C ARG A 88 9.20 24.05 -0.34
N ARG A 89 8.16 23.42 -0.87
CA ARG A 89 7.66 22.13 -0.37
C ARG A 89 8.82 21.12 -0.39
N ILE A 90 9.01 20.40 0.70
CA ILE A 90 9.98 19.30 0.76
C ILE A 90 9.37 18.12 0.00
N LEU A 91 10.13 17.58 -0.95
CA LEU A 91 9.72 16.41 -1.74
C LEU A 91 10.40 15.14 -1.27
N THR A 92 11.72 15.20 -1.04
CA THR A 92 12.50 14.02 -0.71
C THR A 92 13.64 14.38 0.23
N LEU A 93 13.93 13.51 1.18
CA LEU A 93 15.08 13.56 2.07
C LEU A 93 16.04 12.44 1.67
N LYS A 94 17.28 12.77 1.28
CA LYS A 94 18.29 11.77 0.87
C LYS A 94 19.37 11.63 1.91
N ILE A 95 19.64 10.39 2.30
CA ILE A 95 20.57 10.01 3.36
C ILE A 95 21.67 9.15 2.74
N LEU A 96 22.90 9.58 2.85
CA LEU A 96 24.09 8.78 2.50
C LEU A 96 24.36 7.83 3.67
N ALA A 97 24.14 6.54 3.45
CA ALA A 97 24.14 5.56 4.51
C ALA A 97 25.56 5.19 4.96
N ASP A 98 25.72 5.00 6.26
CA ASP A 98 26.93 4.44 6.84
C ASP A 98 27.11 2.98 6.45
N LYS A 99 28.38 2.55 6.31
CA LYS A 99 28.71 1.13 6.11
C LYS A 99 28.34 0.29 7.33
N LYS A 100 28.49 0.82 8.53
CA LYS A 100 28.08 0.21 9.80
C LYS A 100 26.95 1.00 10.37
N GLN A 101 25.76 0.41 10.43
CA GLN A 101 24.56 1.10 10.91
C GLN A 101 24.61 1.32 12.43
N GLU A 102 24.27 2.53 12.83
CA GLU A 102 24.02 2.92 14.21
C GLU A 102 22.53 3.14 14.42
N TYR A 103 22.02 2.79 15.62
CA TYR A 103 20.59 2.85 15.92
C TYR A 103 20.34 3.76 17.12
N VAL A 104 19.19 4.43 17.09
CA VAL A 104 18.61 4.97 18.34
C VAL A 104 18.10 3.78 19.14
N GLU A 105 18.45 3.75 20.44
CA GLU A 105 18.01 2.68 21.33
C GLU A 105 16.83 3.16 22.19
N HIS A 106 15.74 2.43 22.11
CA HIS A 106 14.55 2.61 22.94
C HIS A 106 14.51 1.53 24.03
N PRO A 107 13.89 1.81 25.19
CA PRO A 107 13.68 0.76 26.18
C PRO A 107 12.75 -0.32 25.65
N VAL A 108 13.10 -1.58 25.87
CA VAL A 108 12.22 -2.71 25.55
C VAL A 108 11.04 -2.69 26.52
N LEU A 109 9.81 -2.73 25.96
CA LEU A 109 8.59 -2.73 26.77
C LEU A 109 8.24 -4.14 27.24
N ASP A 110 7.90 -4.27 28.52
CA ASP A 110 7.23 -5.47 29.00
C ASP A 110 5.75 -5.44 28.59
N LEU A 111 5.45 -6.07 27.45
CA LEU A 111 4.12 -6.11 26.87
C LEU A 111 3.07 -6.78 27.76
N THR A 112 3.45 -7.47 28.84
CA THR A 112 2.50 -8.07 29.76
C THR A 112 1.96 -7.06 30.78
N SER A 113 2.76 -6.11 31.20
CA SER A 113 2.44 -5.16 32.28
C SER A 113 2.06 -3.75 31.82
N VAL A 114 2.51 -3.31 30.62
CA VAL A 114 2.22 -1.96 30.11
C VAL A 114 0.76 -1.78 29.71
N ASP A 115 0.24 -0.57 29.88
CA ASP A 115 -1.08 -0.16 29.41
C ASP A 115 -1.07 0.38 27.97
N GLY A 116 -2.25 0.66 27.42
CA GLY A 116 -2.40 1.19 26.05
C GLY A 116 -1.80 2.59 25.88
N SER A 117 -1.79 3.41 26.93
CA SER A 117 -1.19 4.76 26.88
C SER A 117 0.33 4.67 26.72
N ALA A 118 0.99 3.83 27.50
CA ALA A 118 2.43 3.61 27.40
C ALA A 118 2.84 3.02 26.04
N VAL A 119 2.02 2.10 25.50
CA VAL A 119 2.23 1.57 24.12
C VAL A 119 2.11 2.69 23.10
N ARG A 120 1.07 3.52 23.17
CA ARG A 120 0.86 4.66 22.26
C ARG A 120 2.05 5.62 22.31
N ASP A 121 2.46 6.03 23.47
CA ASP A 121 3.59 6.92 23.68
C ASP A 121 4.89 6.34 23.12
N PHE A 122 5.10 5.05 23.29
CA PHE A 122 6.27 4.37 22.76
C PHE A 122 6.27 4.38 21.23
N LEU A 123 5.15 4.00 20.57
CA LEU A 123 5.04 3.98 19.11
C LEU A 123 5.19 5.38 18.49
N LEU A 124 4.68 6.42 19.17
CA LEU A 124 4.86 7.81 18.74
C LEU A 124 6.33 8.25 18.85
N LYS A 125 6.97 8.05 20.00
CA LYS A 125 8.36 8.45 20.26
C LYS A 125 9.36 7.71 19.40
N SER A 126 9.10 6.45 19.08
CA SER A 126 9.97 5.63 18.24
C SER A 126 9.76 5.83 16.73
N GLY A 127 8.78 6.65 16.33
CA GLY A 127 8.55 7.02 14.94
C GLY A 127 7.94 5.92 14.07
N VAL A 128 7.31 4.89 14.66
CA VAL A 128 6.60 3.83 13.93
C VAL A 128 5.10 4.08 13.80
N TRP A 129 4.60 5.15 14.41
CA TRP A 129 3.19 5.54 14.27
C TRP A 129 2.73 5.72 12.82
N PRO A 130 3.54 6.26 11.88
CA PRO A 130 3.15 6.39 10.47
C PRO A 130 2.78 5.10 9.76
N PHE A 131 3.11 3.92 10.28
CA PHE A 131 2.66 2.63 9.75
C PHE A 131 1.19 2.32 10.04
N ILE A 132 0.56 3.06 10.95
CA ILE A 132 -0.85 2.92 11.31
C ILE A 132 -1.66 3.92 10.48
N LYS A 133 -2.52 3.42 9.61
CA LYS A 133 -3.45 4.24 8.85
C LYS A 133 -4.85 4.16 9.45
N GLN A 134 -5.66 5.18 9.23
CA GLN A 134 -7.06 5.18 9.63
C GLN A 134 -8.00 5.29 8.45
N ARG A 135 -9.18 4.71 8.58
CA ARG A 135 -10.37 4.97 7.79
C ARG A 135 -11.48 5.46 8.71
N PRO A 136 -12.26 6.43 8.34
CA PRO A 136 -12.31 7.18 7.07
C PRO A 136 -11.00 7.89 6.71
N TYR A 137 -10.98 8.45 5.50
CA TYR A 137 -10.00 9.36 4.92
C TYR A 137 -8.72 8.73 4.39
N ASP A 138 -8.35 7.49 4.79
CA ASP A 138 -7.12 6.80 4.37
C ASP A 138 -5.87 7.69 4.55
N ILE A 139 -5.68 8.15 5.77
CA ILE A 139 -4.55 8.96 6.23
C ILE A 139 -3.81 8.23 7.37
N ILE A 140 -2.67 8.76 7.81
CA ILE A 140 -2.02 8.28 9.03
C ILE A 140 -2.96 8.49 10.22
N ALA A 141 -3.03 7.52 11.11
CA ALA A 141 -3.98 7.55 12.23
C ALA A 141 -3.75 8.75 13.13
N ASN A 142 -4.84 9.45 13.48
CA ASN A 142 -4.83 10.54 14.44
C ASN A 142 -4.36 10.00 15.81
N THR A 143 -3.40 10.69 16.43
CA THR A 143 -2.73 10.24 17.65
C THR A 143 -3.62 10.26 18.89
N ASP A 144 -4.70 11.04 18.90
CA ASP A 144 -5.60 11.22 20.03
C ASP A 144 -6.89 10.37 19.90
N VAL A 145 -7.08 9.66 18.78
CA VAL A 145 -8.27 8.84 18.52
C VAL A 145 -8.04 7.39 18.92
N THR A 146 -9.10 6.73 19.40
CA THR A 146 -9.13 5.29 19.65
C THR A 146 -10.01 4.62 18.60
N PRO A 147 -9.50 3.65 17.84
CA PRO A 147 -10.27 2.99 16.78
C PRO A 147 -11.30 2.01 17.34
N LYS A 148 -12.42 1.84 16.64
CA LYS A 148 -13.41 0.79 16.87
C LYS A 148 -12.80 -0.61 16.77
N ALA A 149 -11.90 -0.81 15.81
CA ALA A 149 -11.19 -2.07 15.55
C ALA A 149 -9.93 -1.80 14.73
N ILE A 150 -9.05 -2.80 14.68
CA ILE A 150 -7.83 -2.77 13.85
C ILE A 150 -7.93 -3.90 12.81
N PHE A 151 -7.60 -3.60 11.55
CA PHE A 151 -7.66 -4.55 10.45
C PHE A 151 -6.30 -4.76 9.79
N VAL A 152 -5.99 -6.02 9.52
CA VAL A 152 -4.79 -6.46 8.82
C VAL A 152 -5.19 -7.35 7.66
N SER A 153 -4.89 -6.93 6.43
CA SER A 153 -5.07 -7.78 5.27
C SER A 153 -3.80 -8.59 5.01
N ALA A 154 -3.80 -9.86 5.36
CA ALA A 154 -2.73 -10.80 5.07
C ALA A 154 -3.05 -11.66 3.81
N CYS A 155 -3.71 -11.06 2.84
CA CYS A 155 -4.06 -11.67 1.57
C CYS A 155 -3.93 -10.61 0.46
N SER A 156 -3.07 -10.82 -0.52
CA SER A 156 -2.96 -9.94 -1.68
C SER A 156 -3.57 -10.60 -2.91
N THR A 157 -4.36 -9.82 -3.66
CA THR A 157 -4.98 -10.24 -4.93
C THR A 157 -4.69 -9.27 -6.07
N ALA A 158 -3.92 -8.21 -5.83
CA ALA A 158 -3.47 -7.29 -6.87
C ALA A 158 -2.53 -8.01 -7.85
N PRO A 159 -2.53 -7.62 -9.13
CA PRO A 159 -1.66 -8.24 -10.13
C PRO A 159 -0.18 -8.08 -9.76
N LEU A 160 0.59 -9.17 -9.81
CA LEU A 160 2.02 -9.22 -9.48
C LEU A 160 2.39 -8.80 -8.05
N ALA A 161 1.41 -8.68 -7.17
CA ALA A 161 1.65 -8.32 -5.77
C ALA A 161 2.53 -9.36 -5.05
N ALA A 162 3.22 -8.91 -4.00
CA ALA A 162 3.99 -9.80 -3.14
C ALA A 162 3.10 -10.86 -2.47
N ASP A 163 3.58 -12.08 -2.41
CA ASP A 163 2.96 -13.14 -1.61
C ASP A 163 3.26 -12.88 -0.14
N ILE A 164 2.23 -12.49 0.61
CA ILE A 164 2.35 -12.06 2.00
C ILE A 164 2.81 -13.22 2.88
N ASP A 165 2.25 -14.43 2.69
CA ASP A 165 2.63 -15.59 3.49
C ASP A 165 4.12 -15.91 3.32
N PHE A 166 4.62 -15.81 2.08
CA PHE A 166 6.04 -16.03 1.79
C PHE A 166 6.94 -14.96 2.44
N THR A 167 6.54 -13.70 2.42
CA THR A 167 7.34 -12.60 2.98
C THR A 167 7.39 -12.57 4.51
N LEU A 168 6.44 -13.25 5.16
CA LEU A 168 6.31 -13.30 6.61
C LEU A 168 6.84 -14.59 7.24
N GLN A 169 7.36 -15.53 6.47
CA GLN A 169 7.90 -16.77 7.01
C GLN A 169 8.99 -16.51 8.05
N GLY A 170 8.86 -17.14 9.23
CA GLY A 170 9.80 -16.99 10.35
C GLY A 170 9.70 -15.68 11.11
N LYS A 171 8.60 -14.94 10.96
CA LYS A 171 8.34 -13.65 11.64
C LYS A 171 7.22 -13.71 12.69
N GLU A 172 6.88 -14.92 13.14
CA GLU A 172 5.77 -15.14 14.08
C GLU A 172 5.99 -14.41 15.41
N THR A 173 7.23 -14.31 15.89
CA THR A 173 7.54 -13.66 17.17
C THR A 173 7.32 -12.14 17.09
N GLU A 174 7.77 -11.50 16.01
CA GLU A 174 7.57 -10.07 15.76
C GLU A 174 6.08 -9.76 15.55
N LEU A 175 5.38 -10.60 14.79
CA LEU A 175 3.94 -10.47 14.59
C LEU A 175 3.17 -10.56 15.90
N GLN A 176 3.50 -11.55 16.77
CA GLN A 176 2.87 -11.70 18.07
C GLN A 176 3.10 -10.48 18.96
N ALA A 177 4.33 -9.96 19.01
CA ALA A 177 4.66 -8.77 19.80
C ALA A 177 3.86 -7.54 19.33
N ALA A 178 3.81 -7.29 18.01
CA ALA A 178 3.05 -6.20 17.44
C ALA A 178 1.55 -6.32 17.74
N ILE A 179 0.95 -7.49 17.55
CA ILE A 179 -0.48 -7.73 17.82
C ILE A 179 -0.78 -7.53 19.30
N THR A 180 0.07 -8.03 20.21
CA THR A 180 -0.10 -7.85 21.65
C THR A 180 -0.10 -6.36 22.04
N ALA A 181 0.79 -5.56 21.45
CA ALA A 181 0.83 -4.12 21.68
C ALA A 181 -0.41 -3.41 21.11
N LEU A 182 -0.75 -3.69 19.85
CA LEU A 182 -1.86 -3.04 19.15
C LEU A 182 -3.23 -3.37 19.76
N SER A 183 -3.42 -4.59 20.28
CA SER A 183 -4.66 -4.97 20.97
C SER A 183 -4.97 -4.12 22.19
N LYS A 184 -3.97 -3.44 22.78
CA LYS A 184 -4.14 -2.50 23.89
C LYS A 184 -4.58 -1.10 23.46
N LEU A 185 -4.52 -0.79 22.17
CA LEU A 185 -4.87 0.52 21.60
C LEU A 185 -6.34 0.61 21.17
N THR A 186 -7.08 -0.49 21.17
CA THR A 186 -8.50 -0.53 20.81
C THR A 186 -9.32 -1.27 21.85
N PRO A 187 -10.53 -0.81 22.18
CA PRO A 187 -11.48 -1.59 22.97
C PRO A 187 -12.09 -2.75 22.16
N GLY A 188 -11.93 -2.72 20.84
CA GLY A 188 -12.47 -3.71 19.93
C GLY A 188 -11.51 -4.86 19.64
N LYS A 189 -11.58 -5.38 18.43
CA LYS A 189 -10.82 -6.55 18.01
C LYS A 189 -9.75 -6.18 17.00
N VAL A 190 -8.67 -6.97 16.99
CA VAL A 190 -7.73 -7.00 15.89
C VAL A 190 -8.18 -8.10 14.92
N HIS A 191 -8.66 -7.68 13.76
CA HIS A 191 -9.12 -8.55 12.68
C HIS A 191 -7.99 -8.80 11.71
N VAL A 192 -7.65 -10.06 11.49
CA VAL A 192 -6.68 -10.46 10.47
C VAL A 192 -7.38 -11.33 9.44
N THR A 193 -7.21 -11.00 8.16
CA THR A 193 -7.81 -11.75 7.07
C THR A 193 -6.73 -12.41 6.22
N ILE A 194 -6.79 -13.73 6.09
CA ILE A 194 -5.91 -14.58 5.28
C ILE A 194 -6.64 -15.15 4.08
N GLY A 195 -5.89 -15.56 3.05
CA GLY A 195 -6.44 -16.33 1.94
C GLY A 195 -7.01 -17.68 2.41
N LYS A 196 -8.09 -18.15 1.79
CA LYS A 196 -8.76 -19.40 2.21
C LYS A 196 -7.84 -20.62 2.20
N SER A 197 -6.89 -20.67 1.26
CA SER A 197 -5.93 -21.78 1.09
C SER A 197 -4.54 -21.43 1.60
N SER A 198 -4.41 -20.37 2.40
CA SER A 198 -3.14 -19.82 2.87
C SER A 198 -2.60 -20.65 4.03
N ASP A 199 -1.30 -20.89 4.04
CA ASP A 199 -0.51 -21.38 5.16
C ASP A 199 0.18 -20.19 5.85
N SER A 200 -0.65 -19.33 6.40
CA SER A 200 -0.22 -18.03 6.91
C SER A 200 0.40 -18.13 8.31
N PRO A 201 1.51 -17.42 8.57
CA PRO A 201 2.07 -17.25 9.91
C PRO A 201 1.06 -16.73 10.95
N PHE A 202 0.01 -16.03 10.51
CA PHE A 202 -1.05 -15.57 11.41
C PHE A 202 -1.94 -16.68 11.98
N ALA A 203 -1.86 -17.90 11.47
CA ALA A 203 -2.71 -19.02 11.96
C ALA A 203 -2.50 -19.34 13.46
N ASN A 204 -1.30 -19.08 13.97
CA ASN A 204 -0.89 -19.38 15.35
C ASN A 204 -0.74 -18.13 16.23
N ILE A 205 -1.10 -16.94 15.74
CA ILE A 205 -1.00 -15.70 16.51
C ILE A 205 -2.19 -15.56 17.45
N GLU A 206 -1.92 -15.30 18.71
CA GLU A 206 -2.95 -15.08 19.73
C GLU A 206 -3.45 -13.62 19.75
N GLY A 207 -4.65 -13.39 20.29
CA GLY A 207 -5.22 -12.05 20.44
C GLY A 207 -5.88 -11.49 19.18
N ILE A 208 -5.99 -12.27 18.10
CA ILE A 208 -6.64 -11.86 16.85
C ILE A 208 -7.99 -12.53 16.63
N THR A 209 -8.79 -11.93 15.76
CA THR A 209 -9.94 -12.62 15.14
C THR A 209 -9.57 -12.94 13.71
N LEU A 210 -9.21 -14.20 13.44
CA LEU A 210 -8.77 -14.65 12.14
C LEU A 210 -9.97 -14.90 11.21
N HIS A 211 -9.95 -14.31 10.02
CA HIS A 211 -10.94 -14.49 8.96
C HIS A 211 -10.28 -15.14 7.73
N LYS A 212 -11.09 -15.85 6.94
CA LYS A 212 -10.67 -16.40 5.66
C LYS A 212 -11.43 -15.75 4.53
N ILE A 213 -10.72 -15.40 3.46
CA ILE A 213 -11.32 -14.78 2.28
C ILE A 213 -10.95 -15.53 1.01
N SER A 214 -11.85 -15.52 0.04
CA SER A 214 -11.64 -16.07 -1.30
C SER A 214 -12.42 -15.27 -2.33
N GLY A 215 -11.91 -15.25 -3.55
CA GLY A 215 -12.53 -14.56 -4.69
C GLY A 215 -11.52 -13.78 -5.51
N PRO A 216 -11.95 -13.16 -6.61
CA PRO A 216 -11.09 -12.34 -7.46
C PRO A 216 -10.66 -11.04 -6.75
N HIS A 217 -9.70 -10.35 -7.34
CA HIS A 217 -9.41 -8.97 -6.94
C HIS A 217 -10.70 -8.12 -7.07
N PRO A 218 -11.07 -7.30 -6.06
CA PRO A 218 -10.28 -6.75 -4.96
C PRO A 218 -10.50 -7.47 -3.60
N SER A 219 -10.69 -8.78 -3.54
CA SER A 219 -10.89 -9.49 -2.26
C SER A 219 -9.72 -9.29 -1.27
N GLY A 220 -8.50 -9.06 -1.77
CA GLY A 220 -7.32 -8.78 -0.96
C GLY A 220 -7.21 -7.35 -0.44
N LEU A 221 -8.05 -6.42 -0.86
CA LEU A 221 -8.03 -5.05 -0.32
C LEU A 221 -8.69 -5.00 1.06
N VAL A 222 -8.07 -4.24 1.96
CA VAL A 222 -8.56 -4.13 3.34
C VAL A 222 -9.95 -3.47 3.41
N GLY A 223 -10.29 -2.55 2.50
CA GLY A 223 -11.62 -1.94 2.41
C GLY A 223 -12.72 -2.97 2.13
N THR A 224 -12.49 -3.90 1.20
CA THR A 224 -13.41 -5.01 0.95
C THR A 224 -13.61 -5.87 2.20
N GLN A 225 -12.54 -6.14 2.94
CA GLN A 225 -12.57 -6.95 4.15
C GLN A 225 -13.30 -6.25 5.29
N ILE A 226 -13.03 -4.97 5.51
CA ILE A 226 -13.75 -4.14 6.51
C ILE A 226 -15.25 -4.18 6.22
N ASN A 227 -15.67 -3.89 4.98
CA ASN A 227 -17.07 -3.90 4.59
C ASN A 227 -17.79 -5.23 4.89
N LYS A 228 -17.10 -6.39 4.75
CA LYS A 228 -17.69 -7.72 5.00
C LYS A 228 -17.59 -8.17 6.46
N ILE A 229 -16.64 -7.67 7.22
CA ILE A 229 -16.39 -8.08 8.61
C ILE A 229 -17.13 -7.17 9.58
N ASP A 230 -16.84 -5.88 9.55
CA ASP A 230 -17.42 -4.88 10.45
C ASP A 230 -17.36 -3.50 9.75
N PRO A 231 -18.41 -3.16 8.95
CA PRO A 231 -18.44 -1.93 8.17
C PRO A 231 -18.31 -0.69 9.04
N ILE A 232 -17.74 0.36 8.46
CA ILE A 232 -17.59 1.65 9.10
C ILE A 232 -18.92 2.40 8.99
N ASN A 233 -19.50 2.84 10.11
CA ASN A 233 -20.64 3.75 10.13
C ASN A 233 -20.17 5.20 10.32
N LYS A 234 -21.04 6.17 10.03
CA LYS A 234 -20.75 7.60 10.24
C LYS A 234 -20.31 7.84 11.70
N GLY A 235 -19.15 8.50 11.86
CA GLY A 235 -18.55 8.79 13.16
C GLY A 235 -17.70 7.66 13.77
N GLU A 236 -17.62 6.49 13.14
CA GLU A 236 -16.73 5.42 13.55
C GLU A 236 -15.37 5.53 12.85
N MET A 237 -14.32 5.07 13.51
CA MET A 237 -12.97 4.97 12.95
C MET A 237 -12.41 3.57 13.15
N VAL A 238 -11.69 3.09 12.14
CA VAL A 238 -10.91 1.86 12.21
C VAL A 238 -9.47 2.14 11.81
N TRP A 239 -8.55 1.35 12.31
CA TRP A 239 -7.16 1.41 11.87
C TRP A 239 -6.82 0.23 10.96
N THR A 240 -5.89 0.48 10.04
CA THR A 240 -5.36 -0.53 9.14
C THR A 240 -3.83 -0.52 9.19
N ILE A 241 -3.23 -1.70 9.15
CA ILE A 241 -1.77 -1.86 9.19
C ILE A 241 -1.38 -2.96 8.21
N ALA A 242 -0.35 -2.72 7.42
CA ALA A 242 0.16 -3.74 6.51
C ALA A 242 0.95 -4.82 7.27
N PRO A 243 0.92 -6.08 6.84
CA PRO A 243 1.56 -7.19 7.55
C PRO A 243 3.07 -7.04 7.77
N GLN A 244 3.82 -6.49 6.80
CA GLN A 244 5.25 -6.24 6.97
C GLN A 244 5.54 -5.06 7.92
N ASP A 245 4.61 -4.11 8.03
CA ASP A 245 4.72 -3.01 8.99
C ASP A 245 4.56 -3.52 10.42
N LEU A 246 3.72 -4.54 10.63
CA LEU A 246 3.64 -5.25 11.92
C LEU A 246 4.98 -5.88 12.31
N VAL A 247 5.70 -6.45 11.34
CA VAL A 247 7.04 -7.02 11.61
C VAL A 247 8.00 -5.94 12.08
N ILE A 248 8.03 -4.78 11.44
CA ILE A 248 8.89 -3.64 11.83
C ILE A 248 8.52 -3.17 13.25
N ILE A 249 7.22 -3.01 13.54
CA ILE A 249 6.74 -2.63 14.87
C ILE A 249 7.13 -3.68 15.92
N GLY A 250 6.93 -4.96 15.60
CA GLY A 250 7.24 -6.06 16.51
C GLY A 250 8.74 -6.19 16.81
N GLU A 251 9.58 -6.08 15.79
CA GLU A 251 11.04 -6.09 15.96
C GLU A 251 11.51 -4.93 16.85
N LEU A 252 10.96 -3.73 16.65
CA LEU A 252 11.24 -2.58 17.51
C LEU A 252 10.83 -2.83 18.97
N LEU A 253 9.65 -3.40 19.21
CA LEU A 253 9.17 -3.71 20.56
C LEU A 253 10.06 -4.73 21.27
N LEU A 254 10.61 -5.70 20.54
CA LEU A 254 11.46 -6.77 21.06
C LEU A 254 12.93 -6.35 21.26
N THR A 255 13.44 -5.46 20.39
CA THR A 255 14.87 -5.12 20.37
C THR A 255 15.18 -3.71 20.82
N GLY A 256 14.18 -2.82 20.87
CA GLY A 256 14.36 -1.39 21.11
C GLY A 256 14.99 -0.64 19.93
N LYS A 257 15.16 -1.27 18.74
CA LYS A 257 15.82 -0.68 17.59
C LYS A 257 14.90 -0.65 16.38
N PHE A 258 14.84 0.50 15.71
CA PHE A 258 14.09 0.63 14.47
C PHE A 258 14.85 0.00 13.30
N ASN A 259 14.38 -1.13 12.81
CA ASN A 259 14.93 -1.76 11.61
C ASN A 259 13.94 -1.61 10.44
N ALA A 260 14.30 -0.82 9.44
CA ALA A 260 13.48 -0.54 8.26
C ALA A 260 13.56 -1.66 7.18
N GLU A 261 14.00 -2.87 7.54
CA GLU A 261 14.13 -3.98 6.61
C GLU A 261 12.75 -4.43 6.10
N ARG A 262 12.69 -4.69 4.80
CA ARG A 262 11.47 -5.11 4.09
C ARG A 262 11.80 -6.13 3.02
N THR A 263 10.95 -7.12 2.85
CA THR A 263 11.02 -8.06 1.72
C THR A 263 10.06 -7.59 0.63
N ILE A 264 10.60 -7.30 -0.54
CA ILE A 264 9.85 -6.78 -1.69
C ILE A 264 9.81 -7.81 -2.82
N ALA A 265 8.71 -7.83 -3.59
CA ALA A 265 8.62 -8.55 -4.85
C ALA A 265 9.06 -7.64 -6.00
N LEU A 266 10.03 -8.06 -6.80
CA LEU A 266 10.34 -7.44 -8.08
C LEU A 266 9.74 -8.30 -9.19
N GLY A 267 8.75 -7.76 -9.90
CA GLY A 267 7.98 -8.46 -10.92
C GLY A 267 7.77 -7.64 -12.19
N GLY A 268 7.07 -8.24 -13.14
CA GLY A 268 6.73 -7.66 -14.44
C GLY A 268 7.45 -8.34 -15.60
N SER A 269 6.85 -8.24 -16.79
CA SER A 269 7.34 -8.92 -18.00
C SER A 269 8.70 -8.43 -18.49
N VAL A 270 9.09 -7.22 -18.09
CA VAL A 270 10.38 -6.61 -18.43
C VAL A 270 11.52 -7.18 -17.60
N VAL A 271 11.25 -7.74 -16.44
CA VAL A 271 12.28 -8.29 -15.54
C VAL A 271 12.68 -9.68 -16.00
N LYS A 272 14.00 -9.92 -16.26
CA LYS A 272 14.50 -11.23 -16.72
C LYS A 272 14.39 -12.33 -15.66
N SER A 273 14.68 -11.97 -14.41
CA SER A 273 14.66 -12.91 -13.28
C SER A 273 13.84 -12.31 -12.13
N PRO A 274 12.48 -12.29 -12.26
CA PRO A 274 11.61 -11.75 -11.23
C PRO A 274 11.70 -12.60 -9.96
N LYS A 275 11.98 -11.96 -8.81
CA LYS A 275 12.13 -12.62 -7.50
C LYS A 275 11.98 -11.64 -6.35
N TYR A 276 12.09 -12.15 -5.13
CA TYR A 276 12.05 -11.32 -3.92
C TYR A 276 13.43 -10.83 -3.52
N TYR A 277 13.44 -9.63 -2.94
CA TYR A 277 14.63 -9.01 -2.38
C TYR A 277 14.41 -8.54 -0.95
N THR A 278 15.35 -8.84 -0.07
CA THR A 278 15.42 -8.16 1.24
C THR A 278 16.21 -6.87 1.06
N THR A 279 15.58 -5.76 1.42
CA THR A 279 16.16 -4.42 1.35
C THR A 279 15.61 -3.55 2.48
N LYS A 280 15.88 -2.24 2.49
CA LYS A 280 15.31 -1.30 3.46
C LYS A 280 14.40 -0.29 2.77
N ILE A 281 13.47 0.27 3.53
CA ILE A 281 12.62 1.39 3.09
C ILE A 281 13.53 2.50 2.56
N GLY A 282 13.14 3.08 1.42
CA GLY A 282 13.91 4.15 0.78
C GLY A 282 15.14 3.71 -0.01
N ALA A 283 15.41 2.42 -0.15
CA ALA A 283 16.52 1.93 -0.98
C ALA A 283 16.35 2.31 -2.45
N GLU A 284 17.46 2.59 -3.14
CA GLU A 284 17.46 2.86 -4.58
C GLU A 284 17.07 1.61 -5.37
N ILE A 285 16.10 1.74 -6.26
CA ILE A 285 15.51 0.62 -7.01
C ILE A 285 16.52 -0.02 -7.96
N SER A 286 17.45 0.75 -8.51
CA SER A 286 18.50 0.28 -9.41
C SER A 286 19.31 -0.89 -8.81
N THR A 287 19.51 -0.92 -7.49
CA THR A 287 20.32 -1.92 -6.78
C THR A 287 19.80 -3.35 -6.92
N PHE A 288 18.51 -3.54 -7.07
CA PHE A 288 17.89 -4.86 -7.27
C PHE A 288 17.29 -5.04 -8.68
N LEU A 289 16.90 -3.95 -9.34
CA LEU A 289 16.40 -4.01 -10.71
C LEU A 289 17.47 -4.54 -11.68
N TYR A 290 18.65 -3.92 -11.68
CA TYR A 290 19.74 -4.35 -12.57
C TYR A 290 20.35 -5.69 -12.16
N ALA A 291 20.29 -6.05 -10.88
CA ALA A 291 20.70 -7.39 -10.42
C ALA A 291 19.76 -8.50 -10.96
N SER A 292 18.49 -8.21 -11.18
CA SER A 292 17.55 -9.11 -11.86
C SER A 292 17.65 -9.07 -13.39
N GLY A 293 18.22 -7.99 -13.94
CA GLY A 293 18.30 -7.73 -15.37
C GLY A 293 16.97 -7.30 -15.98
N VAL A 294 17.06 -6.46 -17.00
CA VAL A 294 15.91 -6.03 -17.81
C VAL A 294 16.08 -6.53 -19.24
N ASN A 295 14.99 -6.77 -19.96
CA ASN A 295 14.99 -7.36 -21.30
C ASN A 295 14.65 -6.35 -22.41
N GLN A 296 14.31 -5.11 -22.06
CA GLN A 296 14.05 -4.03 -23.01
C GLN A 296 14.36 -2.66 -22.40
N ASP A 297 14.58 -1.66 -23.26
CA ASP A 297 15.01 -0.32 -22.86
C ASP A 297 13.80 0.59 -22.54
N ALA A 298 12.69 0.45 -23.25
CA ALA A 298 11.49 1.25 -23.05
C ALA A 298 10.51 0.52 -22.13
N PHE A 299 10.49 0.89 -20.85
CA PHE A 299 9.58 0.30 -19.87
C PHE A 299 9.10 1.32 -18.84
N ARG A 300 7.93 1.03 -18.28
CA ARG A 300 7.38 1.70 -17.12
C ARG A 300 7.79 0.99 -15.85
N LEU A 301 8.50 1.70 -14.98
CA LEU A 301 8.79 1.24 -13.63
C LEU A 301 7.74 1.80 -12.66
N ILE A 302 7.20 0.94 -11.83
CA ILE A 302 6.11 1.25 -10.89
C ILE A 302 6.56 0.87 -9.49
N ASN A 303 6.50 1.83 -8.58
CA ASN A 303 6.72 1.61 -7.16
C ASN A 303 5.39 1.14 -6.55
N GLY A 304 5.26 -0.17 -6.33
CA GLY A 304 4.01 -0.86 -6.00
C GLY A 304 3.51 -1.79 -7.11
N ASP A 305 2.21 -2.11 -7.08
CA ASP A 305 1.52 -2.89 -8.10
C ASP A 305 1.01 -2.01 -9.26
N VAL A 306 0.51 -2.65 -10.33
CA VAL A 306 0.07 -1.95 -11.55
C VAL A 306 -1.25 -1.19 -11.39
N LEU A 307 -1.99 -1.38 -10.31
CA LEU A 307 -3.30 -0.74 -10.07
C LEU A 307 -3.19 0.48 -9.17
N THR A 308 -2.37 0.39 -8.11
CA THR A 308 -2.28 1.41 -7.06
C THR A 308 -0.92 2.06 -6.96
N GLY A 309 0.10 1.50 -7.63
CA GLY A 309 1.47 1.99 -7.56
C GLY A 309 1.70 3.29 -8.31
N SER A 310 2.79 3.97 -8.02
CA SER A 310 3.21 5.22 -8.65
C SER A 310 4.34 5.00 -9.65
N LYS A 311 4.31 5.76 -10.75
CA LYS A 311 5.41 5.77 -11.72
C LYS A 311 6.70 6.24 -11.06
N THR A 312 7.78 5.51 -11.32
CA THR A 312 9.11 5.84 -10.85
C THR A 312 10.16 5.63 -11.95
N HIS A 313 11.43 5.74 -11.62
CA HIS A 313 12.57 5.51 -12.51
C HIS A 313 13.63 4.65 -11.78
N PRO A 314 14.61 4.06 -12.49
CA PRO A 314 15.60 3.17 -11.86
C PRO A 314 16.39 3.79 -10.70
N GLU A 315 16.73 5.09 -10.81
CA GLU A 315 17.40 5.88 -9.77
C GLU A 315 16.42 6.41 -8.70
N GLY A 316 15.15 6.07 -8.82
CA GLY A 316 14.14 6.33 -7.79
C GLY A 316 14.30 5.41 -6.60
N ASN A 317 13.58 5.73 -5.55
CA ASN A 317 13.68 5.01 -4.28
C ASN A 317 12.39 4.24 -3.97
N LEU A 318 12.56 3.12 -3.28
CA LEU A 318 11.44 2.33 -2.76
C LEU A 318 10.60 3.19 -1.80
N GLY A 319 9.30 3.29 -2.05
CA GLY A 319 8.37 4.05 -1.22
C GLY A 319 8.21 3.48 0.18
N PHE A 320 7.77 4.31 1.10
CA PHE A 320 7.68 3.97 2.52
C PHE A 320 6.75 2.77 2.79
N TYR A 321 5.65 2.66 2.06
CA TYR A 321 4.64 1.60 2.24
C TYR A 321 4.74 0.46 1.22
N ASN A 322 5.61 0.58 0.20
CA ASN A 322 5.63 -0.35 -0.90
C ASN A 322 6.36 -1.66 -0.55
N ASN A 323 5.76 -2.78 -0.94
CA ASN A 323 6.29 -4.13 -0.80
C ASN A 323 6.49 -4.84 -2.16
N ALA A 324 6.31 -4.12 -3.25
CA ALA A 324 6.53 -4.59 -4.60
C ALA A 324 7.08 -3.46 -5.48
N VAL A 325 7.83 -3.85 -6.51
CA VAL A 325 8.21 -2.99 -7.63
C VAL A 325 7.89 -3.75 -8.91
N THR A 326 7.20 -3.10 -9.84
CA THR A 326 6.71 -3.74 -11.07
C THR A 326 7.28 -3.03 -12.28
N ALA A 327 7.81 -3.79 -13.26
CA ALA A 327 8.29 -3.26 -14.54
C ALA A 327 7.53 -3.88 -15.71
N ILE A 328 6.81 -3.04 -16.46
CA ILE A 328 6.00 -3.44 -17.62
C ILE A 328 6.42 -2.64 -18.86
N PRO A 329 6.13 -3.12 -20.09
CA PRO A 329 6.43 -2.36 -21.30
C PRO A 329 5.79 -0.97 -21.28
N GLU A 330 6.50 0.04 -21.81
CA GLU A 330 5.90 1.35 -22.08
C GLU A 330 5.07 1.23 -23.37
N GLY A 331 3.81 1.66 -23.32
CA GLY A 331 2.88 1.54 -24.43
C GLY A 331 2.57 2.89 -25.06
N ASP A 332 3.23 3.18 -26.18
CA ASP A 332 2.98 4.38 -27.00
C ASP A 332 2.44 4.04 -28.38
N ASP A 333 2.24 2.76 -28.69
CA ASP A 333 1.83 2.29 -30.01
C ASP A 333 0.31 2.33 -30.15
N TYR A 334 -0.16 3.01 -31.22
CA TYR A 334 -1.56 3.05 -31.60
C TYR A 334 -1.85 1.98 -32.65
N GLU A 335 -2.76 1.06 -32.31
CA GLU A 335 -3.17 0.00 -33.23
C GLU A 335 -4.42 0.40 -34.01
N PHE A 336 -4.30 0.52 -35.33
CA PHE A 336 -5.44 0.80 -36.21
C PHE A 336 -6.44 -0.37 -36.20
N PHE A 337 -7.71 -0.09 -35.92
CA PHE A 337 -8.78 -1.09 -35.73
C PHE A 337 -8.46 -2.17 -34.68
N GLY A 338 -7.63 -1.88 -33.68
CA GLY A 338 -7.20 -2.85 -32.69
C GLY A 338 -8.33 -3.53 -31.91
N TRP A 339 -9.47 -2.87 -31.75
CA TRP A 339 -10.66 -3.42 -31.09
C TRP A 339 -11.38 -4.53 -31.92
N ASN A 340 -11.19 -4.60 -33.22
CA ASN A 340 -11.83 -5.58 -34.10
C ASN A 340 -10.85 -6.64 -34.64
N LYS A 341 -9.56 -6.52 -34.33
CA LYS A 341 -8.55 -7.47 -34.79
C LYS A 341 -8.70 -8.81 -34.06
N PRO A 342 -8.77 -9.95 -34.76
CA PRO A 342 -8.87 -11.26 -34.14
C PRO A 342 -7.49 -11.67 -33.58
N VAL A 343 -7.27 -11.40 -32.31
CA VAL A 343 -6.03 -11.72 -31.57
C VAL A 343 -6.33 -12.39 -30.23
N PHE A 344 -5.36 -13.17 -29.75
CA PHE A 344 -5.49 -13.91 -28.49
C PHE A 344 -4.82 -13.25 -27.29
N ASP A 345 -4.18 -12.11 -27.48
CA ASP A 345 -3.30 -11.42 -26.52
C ASP A 345 -3.94 -10.20 -25.85
N LYS A 346 -5.16 -9.84 -26.23
CA LYS A 346 -5.91 -8.73 -25.63
C LYS A 346 -6.73 -9.19 -24.41
N LEU A 347 -6.52 -8.54 -23.30
CA LEU A 347 -7.37 -8.69 -22.12
C LEU A 347 -8.72 -7.98 -22.35
N SER A 348 -9.81 -8.65 -22.03
CA SER A 348 -11.15 -8.08 -22.11
C SER A 348 -12.00 -8.51 -20.92
N SER A 349 -12.34 -7.57 -20.05
CA SER A 349 -13.26 -7.80 -18.94
C SER A 349 -14.69 -8.14 -19.42
N THR A 350 -15.07 -7.63 -20.60
CA THR A 350 -16.39 -7.87 -21.22
C THR A 350 -16.40 -9.05 -22.17
N ARG A 351 -15.25 -9.64 -22.47
CA ARG A 351 -15.06 -10.65 -23.53
C ARG A 351 -15.51 -10.17 -24.92
N ALA A 352 -15.49 -8.86 -25.13
CA ALA A 352 -15.93 -8.24 -26.39
C ALA A 352 -14.91 -8.37 -27.52
N PHE A 353 -13.61 -8.51 -27.20
CA PHE A 353 -12.60 -8.72 -28.24
C PHE A 353 -12.69 -10.13 -28.79
N THR A 354 -12.52 -10.25 -30.11
CA THR A 354 -12.57 -11.53 -30.84
C THR A 354 -11.58 -12.51 -30.20
N PHE A 355 -12.07 -13.72 -29.85
CA PHE A 355 -11.34 -14.81 -29.22
C PHE A 355 -10.84 -14.58 -27.79
N SER A 356 -11.09 -13.44 -27.17
CA SER A 356 -10.68 -13.16 -25.78
C SER A 356 -11.27 -14.14 -24.74
N TRP A 357 -12.38 -14.78 -25.07
CA TRP A 357 -13.08 -15.75 -24.23
C TRP A 357 -12.55 -17.20 -24.33
N MET A 358 -11.70 -17.50 -25.33
CA MET A 358 -11.23 -18.88 -25.61
C MET A 358 -10.14 -19.37 -24.64
N LYS A 359 -9.40 -18.46 -23.96
CA LYS A 359 -8.29 -18.79 -23.07
C LYS A 359 -8.44 -18.08 -21.71
N PRO A 360 -9.36 -18.53 -20.85
CA PRO A 360 -9.70 -17.82 -19.61
C PRO A 360 -8.53 -17.73 -18.61
N ASN A 361 -7.58 -18.67 -18.65
CA ASN A 361 -6.43 -18.71 -17.73
C ASN A 361 -5.13 -18.16 -18.35
N LYS A 362 -5.23 -17.44 -19.46
CA LYS A 362 -4.06 -16.86 -20.10
C LYS A 362 -3.44 -15.79 -19.21
N LYS A 363 -2.11 -15.75 -19.14
CA LYS A 363 -1.36 -14.62 -18.61
C LYS A 363 -1.07 -13.64 -19.74
N TYR A 364 -1.19 -12.37 -19.47
CA TYR A 364 -1.05 -11.29 -20.43
C TYR A 364 0.23 -10.50 -20.19
N ASP A 365 0.87 -10.08 -21.26
CA ASP A 365 1.92 -9.07 -21.26
C ASP A 365 1.26 -7.75 -21.65
N LEU A 366 0.84 -6.99 -20.65
CA LEU A 366 0.18 -5.70 -20.83
C LEU A 366 1.19 -4.56 -20.73
N ASP A 367 1.01 -3.57 -21.58
CA ASP A 367 1.74 -2.30 -21.56
C ASP A 367 0.92 -1.19 -20.87
N THR A 368 1.43 0.04 -20.92
CA THR A 368 0.78 1.23 -20.34
C THR A 368 -0.20 1.91 -21.27
N ASN A 369 -0.49 1.35 -22.44
CA ASN A 369 -1.44 1.94 -23.39
C ASN A 369 -2.86 1.92 -22.81
N THR A 370 -3.47 3.08 -22.69
CA THR A 370 -4.85 3.20 -22.18
C THR A 370 -5.91 2.66 -23.14
N ASN A 371 -5.56 2.45 -24.42
CA ASN A 371 -6.49 1.99 -25.47
C ASN A 371 -7.79 2.79 -25.53
N GLY A 372 -7.72 4.08 -25.29
CA GLY A 372 -8.85 5.00 -25.30
C GLY A 372 -8.48 6.38 -24.81
N GLU A 373 -9.40 7.31 -24.93
CA GLU A 373 -9.23 8.70 -24.55
C GLU A 373 -10.12 9.04 -23.33
N HIS A 374 -9.74 10.08 -22.63
CA HIS A 374 -10.51 10.63 -21.52
C HIS A 374 -11.85 11.20 -22.02
N ARG A 375 -12.97 10.78 -21.42
CA ARG A 375 -14.34 11.17 -21.78
C ARG A 375 -15.20 11.35 -20.53
N ALA A 376 -16.37 11.94 -20.72
CA ALA A 376 -17.39 11.98 -19.68
C ALA A 376 -17.83 10.55 -19.28
N PHE A 377 -18.29 10.38 -18.04
CA PHE A 377 -18.82 9.11 -17.55
C PHE A 377 -20.01 8.62 -18.37
N VAL A 378 -20.01 7.32 -18.64
CA VAL A 378 -21.12 6.62 -19.28
C VAL A 378 -21.69 5.61 -18.27
N VAL A 379 -23.02 5.60 -18.10
CA VAL A 379 -23.70 4.64 -17.22
C VAL A 379 -23.74 3.29 -17.93
N THR A 380 -22.89 2.37 -17.53
CA THR A 380 -22.75 1.04 -18.17
C THR A 380 -23.10 -0.12 -17.24
N GLY A 381 -23.20 0.10 -15.92
CA GLY A 381 -23.34 -0.96 -14.92
C GLY A 381 -22.08 -1.80 -14.71
N ARG A 382 -20.95 -1.43 -15.34
CA ARG A 382 -19.72 -2.23 -15.30
C ARG A 382 -18.95 -2.10 -14.00
N TYR A 383 -19.01 -0.93 -13.38
CA TYR A 383 -18.29 -0.71 -12.12
C TYR A 383 -18.87 -1.59 -11.01
N GLU A 384 -20.18 -1.75 -10.98
CA GLU A 384 -20.92 -2.57 -10.01
C GLU A 384 -20.60 -4.07 -10.13
N GLU A 385 -20.13 -4.54 -11.29
CA GLU A 385 -19.72 -5.93 -11.49
C GLU A 385 -18.38 -6.26 -10.82
N VAL A 386 -17.50 -5.28 -10.67
CA VAL A 386 -16.17 -5.46 -10.10
C VAL A 386 -16.00 -4.84 -8.70
N PHE A 387 -16.99 -4.10 -8.24
CA PHE A 387 -16.97 -3.39 -6.96
C PHE A 387 -17.78 -4.18 -5.90
N PRO A 388 -17.12 -4.84 -4.93
CA PRO A 388 -17.80 -5.73 -3.97
C PRO A 388 -18.41 -5.03 -2.77
N LEU A 389 -18.12 -3.74 -2.53
CA LEU A 389 -18.71 -2.97 -1.45
C LEU A 389 -20.19 -2.66 -1.76
N ASP A 390 -20.98 -2.45 -0.73
CA ASP A 390 -22.41 -2.11 -0.87
C ASP A 390 -22.61 -0.58 -1.06
N ILE A 391 -22.01 -0.08 -2.13
CA ILE A 391 -21.96 1.34 -2.50
C ILE A 391 -22.24 1.46 -3.99
N TYR A 392 -22.81 2.58 -4.43
CA TYR A 392 -23.00 2.93 -5.84
C TYR A 392 -21.76 3.66 -6.38
N PRO A 393 -20.76 2.96 -7.00
CA PRO A 393 -19.48 3.56 -7.32
C PRO A 393 -19.55 4.71 -8.30
N LEU A 394 -20.40 4.62 -9.33
CA LEU A 394 -20.55 5.69 -10.33
C LEU A 394 -21.19 6.95 -9.74
N GLN A 395 -22.22 6.78 -8.91
CA GLN A 395 -22.91 7.89 -8.26
C GLN A 395 -21.97 8.61 -7.29
N LEU A 396 -21.24 7.84 -6.48
CA LEU A 396 -20.23 8.38 -5.56
C LEU A 396 -19.14 9.19 -6.29
N LEU A 397 -18.59 8.64 -7.39
CA LEU A 397 -17.62 9.38 -8.21
C LEU A 397 -18.19 10.71 -8.73
N LYS A 398 -19.44 10.72 -9.18
CA LYS A 398 -20.11 11.96 -9.64
C LYS A 398 -20.32 12.95 -8.51
N ALA A 399 -20.75 12.51 -7.33
CA ALA A 399 -20.91 13.37 -6.15
C ALA A 399 -19.58 14.02 -5.76
N CYS A 400 -18.48 13.25 -5.78
CA CYS A 400 -17.12 13.78 -5.54
C CYS A 400 -16.71 14.84 -6.58
N MET A 401 -16.99 14.60 -7.88
CA MET A 401 -16.65 15.55 -8.94
C MET A 401 -17.41 16.89 -8.82
N VAL A 402 -18.65 16.86 -8.39
CA VAL A 402 -19.46 18.09 -8.19
C VAL A 402 -19.31 18.66 -6.77
N LYS A 403 -18.56 17.97 -5.89
CA LYS A 403 -18.27 18.37 -4.51
C LYS A 403 -19.54 18.53 -3.66
N ASP A 404 -20.51 17.66 -3.87
CA ASP A 404 -21.74 17.60 -3.07
C ASP A 404 -21.48 16.76 -1.81
N LEU A 405 -21.18 17.45 -0.70
CA LEU A 405 -20.81 16.83 0.58
C LEU A 405 -21.92 15.95 1.14
N ASP A 406 -23.18 16.41 1.06
CA ASP A 406 -24.31 15.67 1.59
C ASP A 406 -24.51 14.37 0.81
N GLU A 407 -24.40 14.41 -0.52
CA GLU A 407 -24.52 13.22 -1.37
C GLU A 407 -23.31 12.29 -1.20
N MET A 408 -22.09 12.82 -1.06
CA MET A 408 -20.89 12.01 -0.77
C MET A 408 -21.04 11.22 0.53
N GLU A 409 -21.54 11.84 1.61
CA GLU A 409 -21.78 11.16 2.88
C GLU A 409 -22.90 10.11 2.76
N GLN A 410 -24.02 10.46 2.15
CA GLN A 410 -25.15 9.53 1.97
C GLN A 410 -24.79 8.31 1.12
N LEU A 411 -23.89 8.48 0.16
CA LEU A 411 -23.38 7.40 -0.69
C LEU A 411 -22.21 6.62 -0.06
N GLY A 412 -21.77 6.96 1.16
CA GLY A 412 -20.79 6.18 1.91
C GLY A 412 -19.33 6.48 1.57
N LEU A 413 -18.96 7.72 1.22
CA LEU A 413 -17.59 8.09 0.94
C LEU A 413 -16.64 7.74 2.09
N TYR A 414 -17.07 7.82 3.34
CA TYR A 414 -16.28 7.48 4.53
C TYR A 414 -15.92 5.97 4.64
N GLU A 415 -16.60 5.09 3.90
CA GLU A 415 -16.32 3.65 3.92
C GLU A 415 -15.18 3.24 2.98
N VAL A 416 -14.80 4.10 2.03
CA VAL A 416 -13.87 3.78 0.96
C VAL A 416 -12.54 4.51 1.06
N ALA A 417 -11.56 3.98 0.33
CA ALA A 417 -10.29 4.63 0.04
C ALA A 417 -10.02 4.63 -1.46
N PRO A 418 -9.05 5.42 -1.96
CA PRO A 418 -8.71 5.45 -3.38
C PRO A 418 -8.42 4.07 -3.96
N GLU A 419 -7.70 3.21 -3.23
CA GLU A 419 -7.35 1.85 -3.68
C GLU A 419 -8.57 0.97 -4.00
N ASP A 420 -9.69 1.17 -3.32
CA ASP A 420 -10.93 0.41 -3.55
C ASP A 420 -11.52 0.67 -4.95
N PHE A 421 -11.14 1.81 -5.57
CA PHE A 421 -11.57 2.19 -6.92
C PHE A 421 -10.55 1.85 -8.02
N SER A 422 -9.41 1.26 -7.70
CA SER A 422 -8.36 0.95 -8.67
C SER A 422 -8.83 0.02 -9.79
N LEU A 423 -9.60 -1.01 -9.46
CA LEU A 423 -10.15 -1.92 -10.47
C LEU A 423 -11.25 -1.29 -11.31
N THR A 424 -12.09 -0.42 -10.73
CA THR A 424 -13.10 0.34 -11.49
C THR A 424 -12.45 1.34 -12.45
N GLU A 425 -11.32 1.94 -12.06
CA GLU A 425 -10.50 2.80 -12.91
C GLU A 425 -9.90 2.01 -14.09
N PHE A 426 -9.34 0.83 -13.83
CA PHE A 426 -8.78 -0.04 -14.85
C PHE A 426 -9.80 -0.41 -15.95
N ILE A 427 -11.04 -0.79 -15.57
CA ILE A 427 -12.08 -1.14 -16.53
C ILE A 427 -12.83 0.06 -17.11
N CYS A 428 -12.53 1.28 -16.65
CA CYS A 428 -13.23 2.50 -17.05
C CYS A 428 -13.07 2.76 -18.56
N ILE A 429 -14.18 2.67 -19.30
CA ILE A 429 -14.18 2.97 -20.73
C ILE A 429 -14.00 4.46 -21.03
N SER A 430 -14.29 5.31 -20.05
CA SER A 430 -14.16 6.79 -20.11
C SER A 430 -12.79 7.30 -19.67
N LYS A 431 -11.90 6.41 -19.19
CA LYS A 431 -10.54 6.70 -18.72
C LYS A 431 -10.49 7.83 -17.69
N GLN A 432 -11.47 7.86 -16.80
CA GLN A 432 -11.54 8.81 -15.69
C GLN A 432 -10.62 8.34 -14.55
N PRO A 433 -9.94 9.25 -13.84
CA PRO A 433 -9.02 8.92 -12.75
C PRO A 433 -9.80 8.72 -11.43
N HIS A 434 -10.40 7.55 -11.24
CA HIS A 434 -11.30 7.28 -10.12
C HIS A 434 -10.61 7.43 -8.77
N GLN A 435 -9.38 6.93 -8.64
CA GLN A 435 -8.62 7.02 -7.40
C GLN A 435 -8.35 8.47 -7.00
N GLN A 436 -7.99 9.31 -7.97
CA GLN A 436 -7.80 10.74 -7.74
C GLN A 436 -9.12 11.42 -7.33
N ILE A 437 -10.22 11.13 -8.02
CA ILE A 437 -11.55 11.71 -7.71
C ILE A 437 -11.96 11.36 -6.28
N ILE A 438 -11.77 10.11 -5.85
CA ILE A 438 -12.06 9.68 -4.48
C ILE A 438 -11.12 10.36 -3.48
N ARG A 439 -9.82 10.50 -3.81
CA ARG A 439 -8.86 11.20 -2.93
C ARG A 439 -9.27 12.66 -2.70
N GLU A 440 -9.62 13.37 -3.77
CA GLU A 440 -10.10 14.75 -3.68
C GLU A 440 -11.40 14.88 -2.88
N GLY A 441 -12.33 13.92 -3.03
CA GLY A 441 -13.55 13.85 -2.24
C GLY A 441 -13.28 13.62 -0.75
N LEU A 442 -12.40 12.68 -0.42
CA LEU A 442 -12.01 12.40 0.98
C LEU A 442 -11.27 13.57 1.62
N ASP A 443 -10.42 14.27 0.87
CA ASP A 443 -9.72 15.45 1.35
C ASP A 443 -10.70 16.60 1.67
N LEU A 444 -11.67 16.80 0.80
CA LEU A 444 -12.73 17.77 1.04
C LEU A 444 -13.57 17.41 2.27
N LEU A 445 -13.97 16.15 2.38
CA LEU A 445 -14.75 15.66 3.53
C LEU A 445 -13.98 15.84 4.85
N TYR A 446 -12.64 15.55 4.83
CA TYR A 446 -11.78 15.73 5.99
C TYR A 446 -11.61 17.20 6.40
N GLN A 447 -11.56 18.11 5.43
CA GLN A 447 -11.44 19.55 5.69
C GLN A 447 -12.70 20.16 6.30
N GLU A 448 -13.88 19.65 5.95
CA GLU A 448 -15.18 20.22 6.38
C GLU A 448 -15.74 19.56 7.64
N ILE A 449 -15.44 18.28 7.87
CA ILE A 449 -16.11 17.48 8.92
C ILE A 449 -15.12 16.72 9.81
N GLY A 450 -13.86 16.53 9.36
CA GLY A 450 -12.83 15.70 10.00
C GLY A 450 -12.16 16.27 11.24
#